data_5315acaed39bd3a0dc1dc737a2087dfc
#
_entry.id   5315acaed39bd3a0dc1dc737a2087dfc
#
_cell.length_a   1.000
_cell.length_b   1.000
_cell.length_c   1.000
_cell.angle_alpha   90.00
_cell.angle_beta   90.00
_cell.angle_gamma   90.00
#
_symmetry.space_group_name_H-M   'P 1'
#
loop_
_entity.id
_entity.type
_entity.pdbx_description
1 polymer ?
#
loop_
_entity_poly.entity_id
_entity_poly.type
_entity_poly.pdbx_seq_one_letter_code
_entity_poly.pdbx_strand_id
1 'polypeptide(L)'
;MNKHFGGATDPDRVQLPPYYPRDPGILRDWSTYLDSVRITDWHVGRVMDRLRNEGLLENTLVIFFTDHGISHARGKQFLYDEGTHIPLIILGPGIDAGSRRTDLVEHIDVAALSLAAAGIDIPKWMEGQDILASNHKAKEAVFGARDRCGEAADWIRSVRTDRYLYIKHFYPERPHLLPSQYKEAKFILQRLRELHKAGSLSALSEKL
;
A
#
# COMPACT_ATOMS: atom_id res chain seq x y z
N MET A 1 12.61 3.24 22.19
CA MET A 1 12.18 2.15 21.30
C MET A 1 12.25 0.86 22.10
N ASN A 2 11.22 0.07 22.08
CA ASN A 2 11.11 -1.11 22.96
C ASN A 2 12.09 -2.21 22.50
N LYS A 3 12.73 -2.93 23.42
CA LYS A 3 13.70 -4.01 23.16
C LYS A 3 13.17 -5.13 22.23
N HIS A 4 11.84 -5.21 22.05
CA HIS A 4 11.17 -6.22 21.21
C HIS A 4 11.37 -6.01 19.69
N PHE A 5 11.82 -4.84 19.23
CA PHE A 5 11.90 -4.51 17.80
C PHE A 5 13.32 -4.50 17.22
N GLY A 6 14.30 -4.99 17.96
CA GLY A 6 15.69 -5.11 17.48
C GLY A 6 16.42 -3.79 17.22
N GLY A 7 16.04 -2.72 17.94
CA GLY A 7 16.63 -1.39 17.78
C GLY A 7 16.02 -0.56 16.62
N ALA A 8 16.43 0.69 16.50
CA ALA A 8 16.01 1.58 15.42
C ALA A 8 16.69 1.21 14.09
N THR A 9 15.99 1.41 12.99
CA THR A 9 16.58 1.29 11.65
C THR A 9 17.63 2.39 11.45
N ASP A 10 18.82 2.00 11.03
CA ASP A 10 19.92 2.93 10.74
C ASP A 10 19.57 3.75 9.47
N PRO A 11 19.41 5.08 9.57
CA PRO A 11 19.05 5.91 8.43
C PRO A 11 20.07 5.86 7.29
N ASP A 12 21.35 5.65 7.58
CA ASP A 12 22.40 5.63 6.57
C ASP A 12 22.34 4.38 5.68
N ARG A 13 21.72 3.31 6.19
CA ARG A 13 21.53 2.03 5.50
C ARG A 13 20.20 1.93 4.77
N VAL A 14 19.35 2.95 4.87
CA VAL A 14 18.04 2.97 4.21
C VAL A 14 18.21 3.10 2.69
N GLN A 15 17.52 2.25 1.96
CA GLN A 15 17.37 2.37 0.51
C GLN A 15 16.09 3.15 0.21
N LEU A 16 16.23 4.35 -0.36
CA LEU A 16 15.12 5.18 -0.80
C LEU A 16 14.70 4.83 -2.23
N PRO A 17 13.42 5.03 -2.58
CA PRO A 17 13.02 5.14 -3.98
C PRO A 17 13.86 6.21 -4.71
N PRO A 18 14.20 6.02 -5.99
CA PRO A 18 15.17 6.85 -6.70
C PRO A 18 14.77 8.32 -6.86
N TYR A 19 13.49 8.62 -6.72
CA TYR A 19 12.96 9.99 -6.80
C TYR A 19 13.06 10.77 -5.48
N TYR A 20 13.42 10.14 -4.36
CA TYR A 20 13.71 10.86 -3.12
C TYR A 20 15.19 11.23 -3.03
N PRO A 21 15.53 12.47 -2.66
CA PRO A 21 16.92 12.84 -2.42
C PRO A 21 17.46 12.18 -1.16
N ARG A 22 18.74 11.85 -1.14
CA ARG A 22 19.43 11.35 0.05
C ARG A 22 19.74 12.49 1.02
N ASP A 23 18.69 13.09 1.54
CA ASP A 23 18.76 14.10 2.59
C ASP A 23 18.67 13.45 3.97
N PRO A 24 19.47 13.88 4.97
CA PRO A 24 19.43 13.28 6.31
C PRO A 24 18.06 13.27 6.98
N GLY A 25 17.24 14.30 6.75
CA GLY A 25 15.86 14.36 7.26
C GLY A 25 14.97 13.32 6.61
N ILE A 26 15.04 13.18 5.28
CA ILE A 26 14.26 12.19 4.52
C ILE A 26 14.68 10.77 4.89
N LEU A 27 15.98 10.49 5.03
CA LEU A 27 16.48 9.19 5.47
C LEU A 27 15.96 8.82 6.85
N ARG A 28 15.93 9.77 7.79
CA ARG A 28 15.38 9.58 9.14
C ARG A 28 13.88 9.32 9.10
N ASP A 29 13.12 10.10 8.33
CA ASP A 29 11.68 9.90 8.17
C ASP A 29 11.36 8.51 7.60
N TRP A 30 12.11 8.10 6.58
CA TRP A 30 11.96 6.78 5.97
C TRP A 30 12.34 5.64 6.92
N SER A 31 13.41 5.80 7.71
CA SER A 31 13.78 4.81 8.72
C SER A 31 12.70 4.66 9.79
N THR A 32 12.06 5.76 10.20
CA THR A 32 10.93 5.75 11.13
C THR A 32 9.71 5.02 10.54
N TYR A 33 9.45 5.20 9.24
CA TYR A 33 8.42 4.43 8.56
C TYR A 33 8.73 2.91 8.59
N LEU A 34 9.95 2.50 8.28
CA LEU A 34 10.35 1.09 8.33
C LEU A 34 10.23 0.51 9.76
N ASP A 35 10.57 1.30 10.77
CA ASP A 35 10.35 0.91 12.16
C ASP A 35 8.86 0.72 12.49
N SER A 36 7.99 1.55 11.92
CA SER A 36 6.54 1.40 12.07
C SER A 36 6.02 0.12 11.41
N VAL A 37 6.57 -0.27 10.26
CA VAL A 37 6.26 -1.56 9.61
C VAL A 37 6.70 -2.73 10.50
N ARG A 38 7.87 -2.66 11.14
CA ARG A 38 8.34 -3.69 12.08
C ARG A 38 7.44 -3.81 13.32
N ILE A 39 6.91 -2.69 13.81
CA ILE A 39 5.94 -2.70 14.91
C ILE A 39 4.64 -3.40 14.47
N THR A 40 4.18 -3.13 13.25
CA THR A 40 3.01 -3.80 12.67
C THR A 40 3.23 -5.31 12.57
N ASP A 41 4.37 -5.74 12.06
CA ASP A 41 4.75 -7.16 11.97
C ASP A 41 4.73 -7.85 13.35
N TRP A 42 5.28 -7.20 14.38
CA TRP A 42 5.22 -7.70 15.74
C TRP A 42 3.77 -7.88 16.25
N HIS A 43 2.87 -6.93 15.94
CA HIS A 43 1.47 -7.06 16.32
C HIS A 43 0.79 -8.22 15.57
N VAL A 44 1.09 -8.40 14.30
CA VAL A 44 0.63 -9.56 13.52
C VAL A 44 1.10 -10.85 14.19
N GLY A 45 2.39 -10.94 14.54
CA GLY A 45 2.95 -12.08 15.26
C GLY A 45 2.18 -12.42 16.53
N ARG A 46 1.82 -11.41 17.34
CA ARG A 46 1.01 -11.62 18.56
C ARG A 46 -0.40 -12.18 18.26
N VAL A 47 -1.03 -11.72 17.20
CA VAL A 47 -2.35 -12.27 16.77
C VAL A 47 -2.18 -13.73 16.37
N MET A 48 -1.15 -14.05 15.58
CA MET A 48 -0.84 -15.41 15.15
C MET A 48 -0.56 -16.34 16.34
N ASP A 49 0.22 -15.87 17.31
CA ASP A 49 0.51 -16.63 18.53
C ASP A 49 -0.76 -16.90 19.36
N ARG A 50 -1.64 -15.92 19.45
CA ARG A 50 -2.93 -16.09 20.12
C ARG A 50 -3.80 -17.15 19.42
N LEU A 51 -3.97 -17.08 18.10
CA LEU A 51 -4.71 -18.08 17.33
C LEU A 51 -4.13 -19.48 17.53
N ARG A 52 -2.80 -19.61 17.54
CA ARG A 52 -2.12 -20.88 17.77
C ARG A 52 -2.38 -21.42 19.19
N ASN A 53 -2.21 -20.58 20.21
CA ASN A 53 -2.38 -20.96 21.60
C ASN A 53 -3.82 -21.32 21.96
N GLU A 54 -4.79 -20.73 21.30
CA GLU A 54 -6.22 -21.03 21.44
C GLU A 54 -6.68 -22.21 20.56
N GLY A 55 -5.79 -22.81 19.77
CA GLY A 55 -6.11 -23.94 18.87
C GLY A 55 -6.99 -23.55 17.68
N LEU A 56 -7.04 -22.27 17.33
CA LEU A 56 -7.92 -21.75 16.27
C LEU A 56 -7.24 -21.62 14.91
N LEU A 57 -5.89 -21.61 14.88
CA LEU A 57 -5.13 -21.28 13.68
C LEU A 57 -5.46 -22.20 12.49
N GLU A 58 -5.63 -23.49 12.74
CA GLU A 58 -5.89 -24.51 11.71
C GLU A 58 -7.30 -24.38 11.07
N ASN A 59 -8.18 -23.59 11.67
CA ASN A 59 -9.55 -23.34 11.18
C ASN A 59 -9.83 -21.84 11.00
N THR A 60 -8.80 -21.04 10.76
CA THR A 60 -8.93 -19.59 10.58
C THR A 60 -8.25 -19.15 9.29
N LEU A 61 -8.99 -18.45 8.42
CA LEU A 61 -8.39 -17.70 7.31
C LEU A 61 -7.90 -16.36 7.84
N VAL A 62 -6.60 -16.13 7.77
CA VAL A 62 -5.97 -14.86 8.13
C VAL A 62 -5.64 -14.10 6.86
N ILE A 63 -6.16 -12.89 6.74
CA ILE A 63 -5.91 -12.00 5.60
C ILE A 63 -5.22 -10.74 6.12
N PHE A 64 -3.96 -10.54 5.73
CA PHE A 64 -3.23 -9.30 6.02
C PHE A 64 -3.13 -8.46 4.75
N PHE A 65 -3.59 -7.23 4.83
CA PHE A 65 -3.50 -6.24 3.75
C PHE A 65 -3.53 -4.83 4.33
N THR A 66 -3.23 -3.82 3.51
CA THR A 66 -3.37 -2.41 3.88
C THR A 66 -4.48 -1.76 3.04
N ASP A 67 -5.07 -0.68 3.54
CA ASP A 67 -6.13 0.07 2.85
C ASP A 67 -5.58 0.89 1.66
N HIS A 68 -4.30 1.27 1.71
CA HIS A 68 -3.58 1.98 0.67
C HIS A 68 -2.07 1.84 0.91
N GLY A 69 -1.26 2.30 -0.03
CA GLY A 69 0.18 2.32 0.11
C GLY A 69 0.70 3.40 1.08
N ILE A 70 2.03 3.56 1.11
CA ILE A 70 2.71 4.51 2.01
C ILE A 70 2.16 5.94 1.90
N SER A 71 2.04 6.63 3.03
CA SER A 71 1.52 8.01 3.07
C SER A 71 2.57 9.10 2.77
N HIS A 72 3.46 8.84 1.81
CA HIS A 72 4.47 9.77 1.32
C HIS A 72 4.06 10.40 -0.02
N ALA A 73 4.96 11.12 -0.71
CA ALA A 73 4.62 11.98 -1.84
C ALA A 73 3.86 11.29 -2.96
N ARG A 74 4.25 10.08 -3.38
CA ARG A 74 3.63 9.34 -4.49
C ARG A 74 2.66 8.24 -4.05
N GLY A 75 2.54 7.97 -2.75
CA GLY A 75 1.78 6.87 -2.21
C GLY A 75 0.29 7.19 -2.04
N LYS A 76 -0.23 7.14 -0.81
CA LYS A 76 -1.63 7.47 -0.51
C LYS A 76 -2.10 8.71 -1.28
N GLN A 77 -3.29 8.67 -1.86
CA GLN A 77 -3.91 9.70 -2.72
C GLN A 77 -3.49 9.64 -4.20
N PHE A 78 -2.52 8.81 -4.57
CA PHE A 78 -2.07 8.70 -5.96
C PHE A 78 -2.35 7.30 -6.52
N LEU A 79 -2.52 7.22 -7.85
CA LEU A 79 -2.77 5.96 -8.55
C LEU A 79 -1.49 5.31 -9.11
N TYR A 80 -0.33 5.68 -8.56
CA TYR A 80 0.94 5.00 -8.79
C TYR A 80 1.03 3.72 -7.95
N ASP A 81 1.98 2.86 -8.26
CA ASP A 81 2.22 1.61 -7.52
C ASP A 81 2.41 1.85 -6.02
N GLU A 82 3.09 2.93 -5.64
CA GLU A 82 3.29 3.29 -4.23
C GLU A 82 1.99 3.56 -3.48
N GLY A 83 0.92 3.90 -4.19
CA GLY A 83 -0.41 4.14 -3.61
C GLY A 83 -1.36 2.98 -3.72
N THR A 84 -1.23 2.14 -4.74
CA THR A 84 -2.22 1.12 -5.12
C THR A 84 -1.71 -0.31 -5.05
N HIS A 85 -0.40 -0.56 -5.21
CA HIS A 85 0.19 -1.88 -5.09
C HIS A 85 0.50 -2.17 -3.62
N ILE A 86 -0.49 -2.67 -2.90
CA ILE A 86 -0.43 -2.96 -1.47
C ILE A 86 -0.05 -4.42 -1.21
N PRO A 87 0.51 -4.75 -0.03
CA PRO A 87 0.69 -6.14 0.38
C PRO A 87 -0.68 -6.83 0.55
N LEU A 88 -0.76 -8.07 0.10
CA LEU A 88 -1.84 -9.00 0.40
C LEU A 88 -1.23 -10.35 0.75
N ILE A 89 -1.38 -10.77 2.00
CA ILE A 89 -0.87 -12.05 2.49
C ILE A 89 -2.03 -12.84 3.06
N ILE A 90 -2.21 -14.07 2.61
CA ILE A 90 -3.30 -14.92 3.03
C ILE A 90 -2.73 -16.22 3.58
N LEU A 91 -3.21 -16.62 4.75
CA LEU A 91 -2.84 -17.87 5.44
C LEU A 91 -4.13 -18.54 5.89
N GLY A 92 -4.22 -19.85 5.75
CA GLY A 92 -5.36 -20.62 6.25
C GLY A 92 -5.47 -22.02 5.66
N PRO A 93 -6.55 -22.75 5.99
CA PRO A 93 -6.78 -24.07 5.48
C PRO A 93 -6.77 -24.13 3.95
N GLY A 94 -6.09 -25.13 3.39
CA GLY A 94 -6.03 -25.36 1.95
C GLY A 94 -5.12 -24.40 1.17
N ILE A 95 -4.35 -23.53 1.85
CA ILE A 95 -3.40 -22.64 1.21
C ILE A 95 -1.98 -23.19 1.36
N ASP A 96 -1.31 -23.37 0.23
CA ASP A 96 0.07 -23.86 0.20
C ASP A 96 1.03 -22.84 0.81
N ALA A 97 1.80 -23.28 1.79
CA ALA A 97 2.80 -22.44 2.46
C ALA A 97 3.88 -21.99 1.46
N GLY A 98 4.22 -20.70 1.51
CA GLY A 98 5.23 -20.11 0.64
C GLY A 98 4.80 -19.93 -0.81
N SER A 99 3.55 -20.22 -1.17
CA SER A 99 3.02 -19.94 -2.50
C SER A 99 3.05 -18.44 -2.80
N ARG A 100 3.24 -18.10 -4.09
CA ARG A 100 3.26 -16.71 -4.55
C ARG A 100 2.44 -16.58 -5.81
N ARG A 101 1.54 -15.60 -5.82
CA ARG A 101 0.70 -15.29 -6.98
C ARG A 101 1.03 -13.90 -7.51
N THR A 102 0.83 -13.70 -8.79
CA THR A 102 1.10 -12.44 -9.51
C THR A 102 -0.12 -11.89 -10.23
N ASP A 103 -1.26 -12.58 -10.12
CA ASP A 103 -2.52 -12.14 -10.71
C ASP A 103 -3.04 -10.84 -10.04
N LEU A 104 -3.81 -10.10 -10.80
CA LEU A 104 -4.39 -8.85 -10.35
C LEU A 104 -5.59 -9.12 -9.43
N VAL A 105 -5.57 -8.50 -8.25
CA VAL A 105 -6.64 -8.55 -7.26
C VAL A 105 -7.00 -7.15 -6.78
N GLU A 106 -8.20 -6.97 -6.25
CA GLU A 106 -8.69 -5.69 -5.75
C GLU A 106 -9.28 -5.84 -4.35
N HIS A 107 -9.40 -4.73 -3.62
CA HIS A 107 -10.01 -4.74 -2.28
C HIS A 107 -11.44 -5.32 -2.26
N ILE A 108 -12.19 -5.14 -3.34
CA ILE A 108 -13.55 -5.72 -3.44
C ILE A 108 -13.54 -7.24 -3.37
N ASP A 109 -12.43 -7.89 -3.75
CA ASP A 109 -12.28 -9.34 -3.71
C ASP A 109 -12.16 -9.85 -2.26
N VAL A 110 -11.66 -9.03 -1.34
CA VAL A 110 -11.49 -9.43 0.07
C VAL A 110 -12.84 -9.75 0.73
N ALA A 111 -13.87 -8.99 0.42
CA ALA A 111 -15.22 -9.25 0.94
C ALA A 111 -15.80 -10.56 0.37
N ALA A 112 -15.67 -10.79 -0.94
CA ALA A 112 -16.13 -12.01 -1.59
C ALA A 112 -15.37 -13.24 -1.07
N LEU A 113 -14.04 -13.14 -0.95
CA LEU A 113 -13.20 -14.17 -0.33
C LEU A 113 -13.62 -14.50 1.10
N SER A 114 -13.93 -13.48 1.90
CA SER A 114 -14.36 -13.67 3.29
C SER A 114 -15.67 -14.42 3.40
N LEU A 115 -16.65 -14.15 2.53
CA LEU A 115 -17.92 -14.86 2.45
C LEU A 115 -17.69 -16.32 2.04
N ALA A 116 -16.93 -16.54 0.98
CA ALA A 116 -16.61 -17.88 0.49
C ALA A 116 -15.92 -18.72 1.56
N ALA A 117 -14.93 -18.15 2.27
CA ALA A 117 -14.22 -18.83 3.36
C ALA A 117 -15.15 -19.19 4.52
N ALA A 118 -16.22 -18.43 4.75
CA ALA A 118 -17.25 -18.73 5.74
C ALA A 118 -18.34 -19.71 5.23
N GLY A 119 -18.24 -20.21 4.00
CA GLY A 119 -19.24 -21.06 3.38
C GLY A 119 -20.54 -20.35 3.03
N ILE A 120 -20.48 -19.03 2.85
CA ILE A 120 -21.62 -18.17 2.51
C ILE A 120 -21.55 -17.84 1.02
N ASP A 121 -22.69 -18.00 0.33
CA ASP A 121 -22.79 -17.67 -1.11
C ASP A 121 -22.50 -16.19 -1.35
N ILE A 122 -21.66 -15.91 -2.35
CA ILE A 122 -21.36 -14.55 -2.77
C ILE A 122 -22.60 -13.98 -3.49
N PRO A 123 -23.20 -12.87 -3.00
CA PRO A 123 -24.36 -12.27 -3.65
C PRO A 123 -24.08 -11.87 -5.10
N LYS A 124 -25.03 -12.07 -6.00
CA LYS A 124 -24.86 -11.79 -7.43
C LYS A 124 -24.58 -10.32 -7.78
N TRP A 125 -24.92 -9.40 -6.88
CA TRP A 125 -24.64 -7.97 -7.07
C TRP A 125 -23.23 -7.57 -6.63
N MET A 126 -22.48 -8.47 -5.99
CA MET A 126 -21.12 -8.22 -5.55
C MET A 126 -20.16 -8.44 -6.72
N GLU A 127 -19.35 -7.45 -7.04
CA GLU A 127 -18.38 -7.50 -8.16
C GLU A 127 -17.07 -8.22 -7.80
N GLY A 128 -16.76 -8.34 -6.50
CA GLY A 128 -15.58 -9.06 -6.01
C GLY A 128 -15.68 -10.57 -6.25
N GLN A 129 -14.55 -11.22 -6.33
CA GLN A 129 -14.43 -12.65 -6.61
C GLN A 129 -13.76 -13.39 -5.46
N ASP A 130 -14.11 -14.67 -5.27
CA ASP A 130 -13.30 -15.57 -4.45
C ASP A 130 -12.00 -15.90 -5.21
N ILE A 131 -10.93 -15.23 -4.83
CA ILE A 131 -9.61 -15.39 -5.47
C ILE A 131 -8.93 -16.72 -5.12
N LEU A 132 -9.46 -17.49 -4.18
CA LEU A 132 -8.96 -18.83 -3.82
C LEU A 132 -9.78 -19.96 -4.46
N ALA A 133 -10.88 -19.66 -5.14
CA ALA A 133 -11.68 -20.66 -5.82
C ALA A 133 -10.86 -21.40 -6.87
N SER A 134 -11.06 -22.73 -7.00
CA SER A 134 -10.34 -23.56 -7.98
C SER A 134 -10.61 -23.15 -9.43
N ASN A 135 -11.74 -22.50 -9.69
CA ASN A 135 -12.15 -21.98 -11.00
C ASN A 135 -11.93 -20.46 -11.14
N HIS A 136 -11.18 -19.84 -10.21
CA HIS A 136 -10.84 -18.42 -10.29
C HIS A 136 -10.16 -18.09 -11.61
N LYS A 137 -10.59 -16.99 -12.22
CA LYS A 137 -9.98 -16.43 -13.42
C LYS A 137 -9.32 -15.11 -13.09
N ALA A 138 -8.02 -15.01 -13.34
CA ALA A 138 -7.29 -13.76 -13.17
C ALA A 138 -7.93 -12.62 -13.96
N LYS A 139 -7.98 -11.44 -13.37
CA LYS A 139 -8.45 -10.23 -14.05
C LYS A 139 -7.44 -9.81 -15.12
N GLU A 140 -7.89 -9.45 -16.31
CA GLU A 140 -7.02 -8.90 -17.36
C GLU A 140 -6.53 -7.49 -17.00
N ALA A 141 -7.36 -6.73 -16.29
CA ALA A 141 -7.05 -5.38 -15.82
C ALA A 141 -7.80 -5.05 -14.53
N VAL A 142 -7.22 -4.12 -13.75
CA VAL A 142 -7.88 -3.48 -12.61
C VAL A 142 -7.84 -1.97 -12.79
N PHE A 143 -8.81 -1.27 -12.17
CA PHE A 143 -9.06 0.14 -12.42
C PHE A 143 -8.95 0.94 -11.12
N GLY A 144 -8.42 2.16 -11.26
CA GLY A 144 -8.36 3.10 -10.16
C GLY A 144 -8.97 4.45 -10.53
N ALA A 145 -9.57 5.10 -9.55
CA ALA A 145 -10.18 6.41 -9.71
C ALA A 145 -9.87 7.32 -8.52
N ARG A 146 -9.62 8.59 -8.81
CA ARG A 146 -9.57 9.66 -7.82
C ARG A 146 -10.28 10.88 -8.38
N ASP A 147 -11.26 11.42 -7.66
CA ASP A 147 -11.97 12.64 -8.03
C ASP A 147 -11.64 13.78 -7.07
N ARG A 148 -11.33 13.42 -5.82
CA ARG A 148 -10.93 14.38 -4.78
C ARG A 148 -10.12 13.65 -3.72
N CYS A 149 -9.13 14.32 -3.19
CA CYS A 149 -8.50 13.90 -1.95
C CYS A 149 -8.05 15.12 -1.14
N GLY A 150 -8.56 15.25 0.08
CA GLY A 150 -8.43 16.48 0.84
C GLY A 150 -9.27 17.62 0.24
N GLU A 151 -8.69 18.83 0.17
CA GLU A 151 -9.37 20.05 -0.25
C GLU A 151 -9.47 20.18 -1.78
N ALA A 152 -8.55 19.61 -2.51
CA ALA A 152 -8.46 19.77 -3.96
C ALA A 152 -9.21 18.66 -4.73
N ALA A 153 -10.05 19.06 -5.66
CA ALA A 153 -10.60 18.16 -6.67
C ALA A 153 -9.56 17.93 -7.76
N ASP A 154 -9.41 16.67 -8.19
CA ASP A 154 -8.47 16.32 -9.25
C ASP A 154 -8.86 14.96 -9.84
N TRP A 155 -9.31 14.96 -11.07
CA TRP A 155 -9.80 13.75 -11.71
C TRP A 155 -8.66 12.98 -12.34
N ILE A 156 -8.42 11.79 -11.79
CA ILE A 156 -7.41 10.86 -12.29
C ILE A 156 -8.06 9.49 -12.42
N ARG A 157 -7.68 8.77 -13.46
CA ARG A 157 -8.08 7.38 -13.71
C ARG A 157 -6.85 6.57 -14.03
N SER A 158 -6.87 5.31 -13.63
CA SER A 158 -5.82 4.37 -14.01
C SER A 158 -6.40 3.04 -14.47
N VAL A 159 -5.66 2.38 -15.32
CA VAL A 159 -5.82 0.97 -15.66
C VAL A 159 -4.48 0.28 -15.51
N ARG A 160 -4.49 -0.83 -14.78
CA ARG A 160 -3.34 -1.70 -14.55
C ARG A 160 -3.60 -3.04 -15.21
N THR A 161 -2.69 -3.48 -16.07
CA THR A 161 -2.57 -4.86 -16.56
C THR A 161 -1.37 -5.56 -15.88
N ASP A 162 -1.09 -6.79 -16.22
CA ASP A 162 0.11 -7.51 -15.78
C ASP A 162 1.42 -6.76 -16.08
N ARG A 163 1.47 -6.03 -17.23
CA ARG A 163 2.69 -5.36 -17.72
C ARG A 163 2.66 -3.85 -17.59
N TYR A 164 1.49 -3.21 -17.68
CA TYR A 164 1.39 -1.77 -17.85
C TYR A 164 0.49 -1.13 -16.82
N LEU A 165 0.89 0.06 -16.37
CA LEU A 165 0.03 1.00 -15.66
C LEU A 165 -0.11 2.24 -16.52
N TYR A 166 -1.33 2.53 -16.98
CA TYR A 166 -1.67 3.79 -17.63
C TYR A 166 -2.43 4.67 -16.65
N ILE A 167 -2.00 5.92 -16.50
CA ILE A 167 -2.66 6.92 -15.64
C ILE A 167 -3.04 8.12 -16.52
N LYS A 168 -4.32 8.47 -16.50
CA LYS A 168 -4.86 9.65 -17.19
C LYS A 168 -5.18 10.74 -16.17
N HIS A 169 -4.53 11.88 -16.31
CA HIS A 169 -4.87 13.12 -15.61
C HIS A 169 -5.82 13.94 -16.51
N PHE A 170 -6.95 14.37 -15.95
CA PHE A 170 -7.91 15.20 -16.69
C PHE A 170 -7.58 16.70 -16.59
N TYR A 171 -6.71 17.06 -15.63
CA TYR A 171 -6.19 18.42 -15.45
C TYR A 171 -4.64 18.37 -15.44
N PRO A 172 -4.02 18.10 -16.62
CA PRO A 172 -2.57 17.87 -16.71
C PRO A 172 -1.73 19.12 -16.38
N GLU A 173 -2.35 20.32 -16.39
CA GLU A 173 -1.72 21.58 -16.02
C GLU A 173 -1.56 21.78 -14.51
N ARG A 174 -2.22 20.95 -13.70
CA ARG A 174 -2.14 21.04 -12.24
C ARG A 174 -0.86 20.40 -11.72
N PRO A 175 -0.26 20.95 -10.66
CA PRO A 175 0.89 20.34 -10.02
C PRO A 175 0.51 18.97 -9.45
N HIS A 176 1.49 18.08 -9.38
CA HIS A 176 1.31 16.73 -8.87
C HIS A 176 0.84 16.72 -7.40
N LEU A 177 1.50 17.51 -6.55
CA LEU A 177 1.13 17.68 -5.15
C LEU A 177 0.19 18.87 -5.00
N LEU A 178 -1.10 18.59 -5.02
CA LEU A 178 -2.15 19.57 -4.74
C LEU A 178 -2.26 19.86 -3.25
N PRO A 179 -2.82 21.02 -2.86
CA PRO A 179 -3.06 21.36 -1.46
C PRO A 179 -3.84 20.28 -0.72
N SER A 180 -3.29 19.81 0.38
CA SER A 180 -3.90 18.83 1.26
C SER A 180 -3.35 19.00 2.67
N GLN A 181 -4.16 19.48 3.60
CA GLN A 181 -3.76 19.66 4.99
C GLN A 181 -3.14 18.39 5.58
N TYR A 182 -3.71 17.22 5.22
CA TYR A 182 -3.18 15.93 5.65
C TYR A 182 -1.75 15.68 5.14
N LYS A 183 -1.47 15.99 3.86
CA LYS A 183 -0.14 15.81 3.26
C LYS A 183 0.84 16.86 3.76
N GLU A 184 0.43 18.12 3.84
CA GLU A 184 1.28 19.24 4.29
C GLU A 184 1.79 19.05 5.73
N ALA A 185 1.06 18.29 6.56
CA ALA A 185 1.49 17.95 7.91
C ALA A 185 2.61 16.88 7.94
N LYS A 186 2.95 16.24 6.81
CA LYS A 186 3.99 15.21 6.76
C LYS A 186 5.37 15.83 6.66
N PHE A 187 6.28 15.41 7.55
CA PHE A 187 7.66 15.92 7.58
C PHE A 187 8.35 15.79 6.22
N ILE A 188 8.22 14.64 5.55
CA ILE A 188 8.85 14.41 4.25
C ILE A 188 8.40 15.42 3.19
N LEU A 189 7.11 15.86 3.20
CA LEU A 189 6.60 16.86 2.27
C LEU A 189 7.18 18.24 2.58
N GLN A 190 7.22 18.60 3.86
CA GLN A 190 7.81 19.87 4.30
C GLN A 190 9.28 19.95 3.88
N ARG A 191 10.02 18.85 4.11
CA ARG A 191 11.44 18.79 3.74
C ARG A 191 11.67 18.86 2.24
N LEU A 192 10.86 18.18 1.44
CA LEU A 192 10.92 18.29 -0.03
C LEU A 192 10.68 19.72 -0.50
N ARG A 193 9.70 20.43 0.06
CA ARG A 193 9.43 21.84 -0.27
C ARG A 193 10.58 22.78 0.15
N GLU A 194 11.25 22.52 1.27
CA GLU A 194 12.45 23.27 1.67
C GLU A 194 13.59 23.05 0.66
N LEU A 195 13.85 21.80 0.27
CA LEU A 195 14.88 21.45 -0.70
C LEU A 195 14.57 22.03 -2.09
N HIS A 196 13.31 22.03 -2.51
CA HIS A 196 12.86 22.68 -3.74
C HIS A 196 13.17 24.19 -3.72
N LYS A 197 12.76 24.89 -2.67
CA LYS A 197 13.03 26.33 -2.49
C LYS A 197 14.51 26.66 -2.47
N ALA A 198 15.34 25.73 -1.98
CA ALA A 198 16.80 25.87 -1.97
C ALA A 198 17.48 25.49 -3.31
N GLY A 199 16.73 25.03 -4.32
CA GLY A 199 17.28 24.55 -5.58
C GLY A 199 18.15 23.30 -5.43
N SER A 200 17.89 22.49 -4.40
CA SER A 200 18.73 21.34 -4.03
C SER A 200 18.18 19.99 -4.49
N LEU A 201 17.06 19.99 -5.22
CA LEU A 201 16.47 18.76 -5.77
C LEU A 201 17.11 18.38 -7.10
N SER A 202 17.23 17.09 -7.37
CA SER A 202 17.58 16.58 -8.71
C SER A 202 16.41 16.76 -9.67
N ALA A 203 16.68 16.72 -10.98
CA ALA A 203 15.64 16.78 -12.02
C ALA A 203 14.57 15.68 -11.87
N LEU A 204 14.91 14.53 -11.26
CA LEU A 204 13.95 13.47 -10.96
C LEU A 204 13.12 13.81 -9.73
N SER A 205 13.73 14.34 -8.67
CA SER A 205 13.04 14.72 -7.43
C SER A 205 12.12 15.94 -7.63
N GLU A 206 12.45 16.83 -8.57
CA GLU A 206 11.59 17.98 -8.95
C GLU A 206 10.23 17.55 -9.56
N LYS A 207 10.10 16.28 -9.96
CA LYS A 207 8.84 15.72 -10.47
C LYS A 207 7.90 15.19 -9.38
N LEU A 208 8.30 15.28 -8.13
CA LEU A 208 7.44 14.97 -6.99
C LEU A 208 6.49 16.11 -6.68
#